data_88e5bebb263b2ffc55b444a4f4e75103
#
_entry.id   88e5bebb263b2ffc55b444a4f4e75103
#
_cell.length_a   1.000
_cell.length_b   1.000
_cell.length_c   1.000
_cell.angle_alpha   90.00
_cell.angle_beta   90.00
_cell.angle_gamma   90.00
#
_symmetry.space_group_name_H-M   'P 1'
#
loop_
_entity.id
_entity.type
_entity.pdbx_description
1 polymer ?
#
loop_
_entity_poly.entity_id
_entity_poly.type
_entity_poly.pdbx_seq_one_letter_code
_entity_poly.pdbx_strand_id
1 'polypeptide(L)'
;MKKIILTGDRPTGRLHIGHYVGSLAERVKLQNSGAFDEMYFMIADAQALTDNADNPEKVRQNIMQVALDYLAVGIDPTKSTIFIQSQIPALTELTVYYMNIVTVSRVQRNPTVKAEIQQKNFESSIPVGFFCYPISQAADITAFHATSVPVGEDQEPMMEQCREIVHKFNEIYGEVLTEPVTYLSTNKARLRLPGLDGKAKMSKSLGNCIYLSDDEETIKQKVMSMYTDPTHLKVSDPGHIEGNTVFTYLDAFVKEDSFEKYLPEYKNLDELKAHYERGGLGDVKIKKFLNCVLQEELRPIRERRQMWEQRLPEVYGILKKGSQVAADKANNTLNEVKAAMRIDYFTNENLLKK
;
A
#
# COMPACT_ATOMS: atom_id res chain seq x y z
N MET A 1 -10.99 8.39 -23.03
CA MET A 1 -10.32 8.88 -21.80
C MET A 1 -9.18 7.93 -21.49
N LYS A 2 -7.98 8.43 -21.13
CA LYS A 2 -6.87 7.57 -20.68
C LYS A 2 -7.24 6.84 -19.40
N LYS A 3 -6.80 5.58 -19.29
CA LYS A 3 -6.93 4.78 -18.06
C LYS A 3 -5.69 4.99 -17.21
N ILE A 4 -5.86 5.64 -16.07
CA ILE A 4 -4.76 6.07 -15.20
C ILE A 4 -4.93 5.46 -13.82
N ILE A 5 -3.88 4.82 -13.31
CA ILE A 5 -3.80 4.34 -11.93
C ILE A 5 -2.94 5.28 -11.10
N LEU A 6 -3.43 5.66 -9.92
CA LEU A 6 -2.63 6.18 -8.82
C LEU A 6 -2.67 5.21 -7.65
N THR A 7 -1.54 4.95 -7.07
CA THR A 7 -1.40 4.18 -5.83
C THR A 7 -0.17 4.64 -5.07
N GLY A 8 -0.05 4.30 -3.80
CA GLY A 8 1.12 4.70 -3.02
C GLY A 8 1.18 4.07 -1.65
N ASP A 9 2.32 4.27 -0.98
CA ASP A 9 2.55 3.83 0.39
C ASP A 9 3.26 4.94 1.19
N ARG A 10 2.94 5.03 2.47
CA ARG A 10 3.58 5.96 3.41
C ARG A 10 4.96 5.43 3.82
N PRO A 11 6.03 6.23 3.74
CA PRO A 11 7.39 5.81 4.11
C PRO A 11 7.60 5.84 5.64
N THR A 12 6.80 5.06 6.36
CA THR A 12 6.87 4.93 7.83
C THR A 12 7.71 3.74 8.28
N GLY A 13 8.36 3.05 7.36
CA GLY A 13 9.21 1.88 7.54
C GLY A 13 9.28 1.06 6.26
N ARG A 14 10.20 0.08 6.21
CA ARG A 14 10.32 -0.90 5.11
C ARG A 14 8.99 -1.61 4.86
N LEU A 15 8.75 -2.06 3.63
CA LEU A 15 7.56 -2.82 3.30
C LEU A 15 7.73 -4.29 3.71
N HIS A 16 6.64 -4.92 4.09
CA HIS A 16 6.62 -6.31 4.54
C HIS A 16 5.74 -7.18 3.64
N ILE A 17 5.82 -8.47 3.80
CA ILE A 17 5.09 -9.48 3.03
C ILE A 17 3.57 -9.24 3.00
N GLY A 18 2.99 -8.63 4.04
CA GLY A 18 1.59 -8.22 4.05
C GLY A 18 1.26 -7.13 3.02
N HIS A 19 2.17 -6.16 2.78
CA HIS A 19 2.02 -5.18 1.68
C HIS A 19 2.17 -5.87 0.32
N TYR A 20 3.10 -6.83 0.22
CA TYR A 20 3.31 -7.58 -1.02
C TYR A 20 2.04 -8.31 -1.44
N VAL A 21 1.50 -9.14 -0.56
CA VAL A 21 0.31 -9.95 -0.85
C VAL A 21 -0.96 -9.09 -0.97
N GLY A 22 -1.10 -8.10 -0.10
CA GLY A 22 -2.31 -7.26 -0.05
C GLY A 22 -2.41 -6.26 -1.21
N SER A 23 -1.29 -5.88 -1.81
CA SER A 23 -1.29 -4.78 -2.78
C SER A 23 -0.21 -4.87 -3.85
N LEU A 24 1.09 -4.98 -3.49
CA LEU A 24 2.18 -4.80 -4.45
C LEU A 24 2.19 -5.83 -5.57
N ALA A 25 1.91 -7.10 -5.26
CA ALA A 25 1.85 -8.16 -6.27
C ALA A 25 0.77 -7.87 -7.33
N GLU A 26 -0.38 -7.33 -6.92
CA GLU A 26 -1.44 -6.96 -7.84
C GLU A 26 -1.05 -5.72 -8.67
N ARG A 27 -0.40 -4.73 -8.06
CA ARG A 27 0.11 -3.54 -8.76
C ARG A 27 1.09 -3.92 -9.87
N VAL A 28 1.99 -4.89 -9.62
CA VAL A 28 2.92 -5.43 -10.65
C VAL A 28 2.18 -6.13 -11.78
N LYS A 29 1.12 -6.90 -11.48
CA LYS A 29 0.27 -7.51 -12.50
C LYS A 29 -0.43 -6.47 -13.35
N LEU A 30 -1.03 -5.44 -12.73
CA LEU A 30 -1.68 -4.33 -13.43
C LEU A 30 -0.71 -3.61 -14.35
N GLN A 31 0.52 -3.31 -13.88
CA GLN A 31 1.57 -2.71 -14.68
C GLN A 31 1.88 -3.55 -15.93
N ASN A 32 1.96 -4.89 -15.78
CA ASN A 32 2.35 -5.78 -16.86
C ASN A 32 1.17 -6.21 -17.75
N SER A 33 -0.07 -5.90 -17.36
CA SER A 33 -1.27 -6.26 -18.13
C SER A 33 -1.45 -5.46 -19.40
N GLY A 34 -0.86 -4.26 -19.48
CA GLY A 34 -1.09 -3.30 -20.56
C GLY A 34 -2.51 -2.70 -20.58
N ALA A 35 -3.29 -2.91 -19.50
CA ALA A 35 -4.67 -2.42 -19.40
C ALA A 35 -4.79 -0.93 -19.07
N PHE A 36 -3.71 -0.29 -18.66
CA PHE A 36 -3.64 1.11 -18.25
C PHE A 36 -2.61 1.87 -19.05
N ASP A 37 -2.95 3.11 -19.40
CA ASP A 37 -2.09 4.00 -20.20
C ASP A 37 -0.98 4.63 -19.36
N GLU A 38 -1.28 4.94 -18.09
CA GLU A 38 -0.35 5.58 -17.15
C GLU A 38 -0.52 4.96 -15.75
N MET A 39 0.60 4.73 -15.06
CA MET A 39 0.60 4.26 -13.68
C MET A 39 1.55 5.10 -12.83
N TYR A 40 1.04 5.60 -11.71
CA TYR A 40 1.74 6.44 -10.77
C TYR A 40 1.86 5.75 -9.41
N PHE A 41 3.10 5.64 -8.91
CA PHE A 41 3.43 5.06 -7.60
C PHE A 41 3.97 6.15 -6.68
N MET A 42 3.15 6.59 -5.76
CA MET A 42 3.48 7.68 -4.83
C MET A 42 4.16 7.16 -3.57
N ILE A 43 5.26 7.77 -3.19
CA ILE A 43 5.81 7.67 -1.84
C ILE A 43 5.25 8.85 -1.06
N ALA A 44 4.25 8.57 -0.21
CA ALA A 44 3.40 9.55 0.45
C ALA A 44 4.05 10.09 1.74
N ASP A 45 5.13 10.84 1.60
CA ASP A 45 5.92 11.38 2.71
C ASP A 45 5.22 12.52 3.45
N ALA A 46 4.58 13.43 2.74
CA ALA A 46 3.81 14.51 3.36
C ALA A 46 2.64 13.94 4.19
N GLN A 47 1.96 12.91 3.68
CA GLN A 47 0.91 12.22 4.43
C GLN A 47 1.49 11.45 5.62
N ALA A 48 2.70 10.88 5.50
CA ALA A 48 3.35 10.21 6.63
C ALA A 48 3.68 11.16 7.78
N LEU A 49 3.94 12.43 7.51
CA LEU A 49 4.21 13.44 8.52
C LEU A 49 2.98 13.81 9.35
N THR A 50 1.76 13.52 8.92
CA THR A 50 0.54 13.85 9.67
C THR A 50 0.47 13.19 11.04
N ASP A 51 1.16 12.07 11.23
CA ASP A 51 1.28 11.32 12.48
C ASP A 51 2.73 10.94 12.84
N ASN A 52 3.72 11.57 12.21
CA ASN A 52 5.14 11.43 12.50
C ASN A 52 5.85 12.81 12.41
N ALA A 53 5.15 13.90 12.75
CA ALA A 53 5.70 15.25 12.66
C ALA A 53 6.88 15.49 13.64
N ASP A 54 6.90 14.77 14.74
CA ASP A 54 7.96 14.76 15.76
C ASP A 54 9.19 13.95 15.36
N ASN A 55 9.09 13.13 14.31
CA ASN A 55 10.18 12.28 13.84
C ASN A 55 10.30 12.31 12.30
N PRO A 56 10.62 13.45 11.69
CA PRO A 56 10.74 13.57 10.22
C PRO A 56 11.88 12.74 9.65
N GLU A 57 12.92 12.48 10.43
CA GLU A 57 14.06 11.66 10.00
C GLU A 57 13.65 10.22 9.72
N LYS A 58 12.71 9.66 10.50
CA LYS A 58 12.11 8.35 10.22
C LYS A 58 11.47 8.31 8.83
N VAL A 59 10.71 9.36 8.46
CA VAL A 59 10.08 9.45 7.14
C VAL A 59 11.14 9.55 6.06
N ARG A 60 12.12 10.45 6.22
CA ARG A 60 13.22 10.68 5.29
C ARG A 60 14.01 9.40 4.98
N GLN A 61 14.43 8.67 6.01
CA GLN A 61 15.21 7.43 5.86
C GLN A 61 14.43 6.34 5.12
N ASN A 62 13.10 6.34 5.25
CA ASN A 62 12.27 5.30 4.64
C ASN A 62 11.82 5.62 3.21
N ILE A 63 12.04 6.82 2.67
CA ILE A 63 11.77 7.12 1.25
C ILE A 63 12.54 6.17 0.34
N MET A 64 13.87 6.08 0.54
CA MET A 64 14.71 5.21 -0.26
C MET A 64 14.40 3.72 -0.02
N GLN A 65 14.01 3.34 1.20
CA GLN A 65 13.64 1.97 1.51
C GLN A 65 12.37 1.53 0.76
N VAL A 66 11.34 2.39 0.70
CA VAL A 66 10.11 2.12 -0.06
C VAL A 66 10.38 2.10 -1.57
N ALA A 67 11.23 2.99 -2.08
CA ALA A 67 11.62 2.97 -3.49
C ALA A 67 12.33 1.66 -3.87
N LEU A 68 13.26 1.20 -3.03
CA LEU A 68 13.95 -0.08 -3.20
C LEU A 68 12.97 -1.25 -3.15
N ASP A 69 11.99 -1.23 -2.24
CA ASP A 69 10.97 -2.27 -2.14
C ASP A 69 10.07 -2.29 -3.38
N TYR A 70 9.67 -1.12 -3.93
CA TYR A 70 8.92 -1.04 -5.17
C TYR A 70 9.67 -1.68 -6.35
N LEU A 71 10.94 -1.31 -6.52
CA LEU A 71 11.78 -1.86 -7.58
C LEU A 71 12.05 -3.37 -7.37
N ALA A 72 12.23 -3.79 -6.12
CA ALA A 72 12.46 -5.18 -5.76
C ALA A 72 11.27 -6.08 -6.09
N VAL A 73 10.04 -5.65 -5.85
CA VAL A 73 8.84 -6.43 -6.20
C VAL A 73 8.58 -6.46 -7.70
N GLY A 74 9.22 -5.60 -8.48
CA GLY A 74 9.13 -5.57 -9.94
C GLY A 74 8.35 -4.40 -10.52
N ILE A 75 8.17 -3.31 -9.77
CA ILE A 75 7.73 -2.05 -10.37
C ILE A 75 8.82 -1.55 -11.29
N ASP A 76 8.48 -1.40 -12.56
CA ASP A 76 9.39 -1.03 -13.65
C ASP A 76 9.30 0.48 -13.91
N PRO A 77 10.37 1.24 -13.64
CA PRO A 77 10.37 2.69 -13.84
C PRO A 77 10.32 3.14 -15.31
N THR A 78 10.41 2.21 -16.25
CA THR A 78 10.19 2.47 -17.68
C THR A 78 8.72 2.41 -18.08
N LYS A 79 7.90 1.73 -17.29
CA LYS A 79 6.45 1.54 -17.52
C LYS A 79 5.60 2.38 -16.57
N SER A 80 6.16 2.76 -15.41
CA SER A 80 5.44 3.41 -14.33
C SER A 80 6.25 4.58 -13.77
N THR A 81 5.57 5.59 -13.27
CA THR A 81 6.18 6.76 -12.65
C THR A 81 6.23 6.58 -11.13
N ILE A 82 7.43 6.50 -10.55
CA ILE A 82 7.63 6.46 -9.09
C ILE A 82 8.04 7.87 -8.64
N PHE A 83 7.31 8.45 -7.69
CA PHE A 83 7.54 9.83 -7.26
C PHE A 83 7.34 10.05 -5.76
N ILE A 84 7.85 11.18 -5.26
CA ILE A 84 7.73 11.59 -3.86
C ILE A 84 6.66 12.68 -3.75
N GLN A 85 5.66 12.50 -2.91
CA GLN A 85 4.50 13.38 -2.75
C GLN A 85 4.88 14.84 -2.48
N SER A 86 5.79 15.08 -1.53
CA SER A 86 6.20 16.43 -1.14
C SER A 86 6.92 17.23 -2.25
N GLN A 87 7.35 16.55 -3.31
CA GLN A 87 7.98 17.19 -4.47
C GLN A 87 6.95 17.75 -5.46
N ILE A 88 5.65 17.65 -5.17
CA ILE A 88 4.55 18.08 -6.02
C ILE A 88 3.72 19.16 -5.30
N PRO A 89 4.13 20.44 -5.35
CA PRO A 89 3.42 21.53 -4.65
C PRO A 89 1.95 21.67 -5.02
N ALA A 90 1.60 21.33 -6.26
CA ALA A 90 0.23 21.38 -6.77
C ALA A 90 -0.77 20.57 -5.90
N LEU A 91 -0.32 19.46 -5.30
CA LEU A 91 -1.17 18.63 -4.42
C LEU A 91 -1.61 19.41 -3.17
N THR A 92 -0.71 20.20 -2.61
CA THR A 92 -1.02 21.05 -1.45
C THR A 92 -1.98 22.18 -1.82
N GLU A 93 -1.79 22.82 -2.98
CA GLU A 93 -2.66 23.89 -3.45
C GLU A 93 -4.08 23.37 -3.76
N LEU A 94 -4.20 22.23 -4.44
CA LEU A 94 -5.49 21.54 -4.66
C LEU A 94 -6.18 21.18 -3.33
N THR A 95 -5.44 20.69 -2.35
CA THR A 95 -5.96 20.37 -1.02
C THR A 95 -6.63 21.58 -0.38
N VAL A 96 -5.99 22.76 -0.46
CA VAL A 96 -6.56 24.01 0.08
C VAL A 96 -7.85 24.39 -0.63
N TYR A 97 -7.93 24.24 -1.96
CA TYR A 97 -9.16 24.52 -2.71
C TYR A 97 -10.28 23.56 -2.31
N TYR A 98 -9.99 22.28 -2.15
CA TYR A 98 -10.99 21.29 -1.75
C TYR A 98 -11.48 21.48 -0.29
N MET A 99 -10.62 22.01 0.61
CA MET A 99 -11.04 22.36 1.97
C MET A 99 -12.22 23.37 1.98
N ASN A 100 -12.35 24.20 0.95
CA ASN A 100 -13.44 25.19 0.86
C ASN A 100 -14.80 24.57 0.52
N ILE A 101 -14.84 23.34 0.02
CA ILE A 101 -16.07 22.66 -0.39
C ILE A 101 -16.40 21.43 0.47
N VAL A 102 -15.57 21.12 1.48
CA VAL A 102 -15.77 20.02 2.44
C VAL A 102 -16.03 20.58 3.82
N THR A 103 -17.04 20.06 4.52
CA THR A 103 -17.32 20.50 5.89
C THR A 103 -16.57 19.66 6.92
N VAL A 104 -16.23 20.28 8.07
CA VAL A 104 -15.64 19.59 9.23
C VAL A 104 -16.49 18.37 9.63
N SER A 105 -17.82 18.54 9.69
CA SER A 105 -18.75 17.45 10.04
C SER A 105 -18.68 16.26 9.07
N ARG A 106 -18.40 16.52 7.77
CA ARG A 106 -18.25 15.42 6.80
C ARG A 106 -17.01 14.61 7.07
N VAL A 107 -15.85 15.27 7.33
CA VAL A 107 -14.60 14.60 7.68
C VAL A 107 -14.77 13.81 8.98
N GLN A 108 -15.36 14.39 10.01
CA GLN A 108 -15.63 13.73 11.29
C GLN A 108 -16.48 12.46 11.18
N ARG A 109 -17.39 12.39 10.20
CA ARG A 109 -18.24 11.22 9.99
C ARG A 109 -17.58 10.11 9.20
N ASN A 110 -16.42 10.33 8.59
CA ASN A 110 -15.71 9.29 7.85
C ASN A 110 -15.33 8.12 8.79
N PRO A 111 -15.77 6.87 8.53
CA PRO A 111 -15.51 5.74 9.42
C PRO A 111 -14.03 5.42 9.60
N THR A 112 -13.24 5.54 8.52
CA THR A 112 -11.78 5.30 8.56
C THR A 112 -11.09 6.31 9.47
N VAL A 113 -11.41 7.61 9.33
CA VAL A 113 -10.86 8.68 10.20
C VAL A 113 -11.21 8.43 11.66
N LYS A 114 -12.47 8.07 11.96
CA LYS A 114 -12.90 7.74 13.33
C LYS A 114 -12.08 6.59 13.93
N ALA A 115 -11.95 5.50 13.19
CA ALA A 115 -11.21 4.33 13.65
C ALA A 115 -9.73 4.66 13.90
N GLU A 116 -9.10 5.44 13.02
CA GLU A 116 -7.70 5.83 13.17
C GLU A 116 -7.46 6.81 14.32
N ILE A 117 -8.37 7.77 14.57
CA ILE A 117 -8.31 8.66 15.74
C ILE A 117 -8.30 7.85 17.04
N GLN A 118 -9.16 6.83 17.15
CA GLN A 118 -9.21 5.94 18.32
C GLN A 118 -7.93 5.12 18.45
N GLN A 119 -7.46 4.50 17.37
CA GLN A 119 -6.24 3.67 17.38
C GLN A 119 -4.99 4.46 17.76
N LYS A 120 -4.94 5.76 17.44
CA LYS A 120 -3.80 6.64 17.71
C LYS A 120 -3.91 7.42 19.03
N ASN A 121 -5.02 7.24 19.77
CA ASN A 121 -5.31 7.98 21.00
C ASN A 121 -5.30 9.51 20.82
N PHE A 122 -5.78 9.99 19.66
CA PHE A 122 -5.87 11.43 19.36
C PHE A 122 -7.15 12.10 19.87
N GLU A 123 -8.00 11.40 20.63
CA GLU A 123 -9.36 11.83 21.00
C GLU A 123 -9.44 13.25 21.60
N SER A 124 -8.45 13.65 22.39
CA SER A 124 -8.39 14.98 23.02
C SER A 124 -7.60 16.02 22.24
N SER A 125 -6.79 15.62 21.24
CA SER A 125 -5.88 16.52 20.53
C SER A 125 -5.55 16.00 19.14
N ILE A 126 -6.48 16.19 18.20
CA ILE A 126 -6.30 15.74 16.82
C ILE A 126 -5.46 16.76 16.06
N PRO A 127 -4.29 16.38 15.49
CA PRO A 127 -3.54 17.28 14.63
C PRO A 127 -4.36 17.67 13.40
N VAL A 128 -4.38 18.94 13.01
CA VAL A 128 -5.16 19.42 11.85
C VAL A 128 -4.75 18.71 10.57
N GLY A 129 -3.45 18.49 10.34
CA GLY A 129 -2.96 17.75 9.18
C GLY A 129 -3.48 16.31 9.15
N PHE A 130 -3.54 15.64 10.31
CA PHE A 130 -4.14 14.30 10.41
C PHE A 130 -5.65 14.36 10.15
N PHE A 131 -6.35 15.36 10.67
CA PHE A 131 -7.79 15.51 10.42
C PHE A 131 -8.11 15.76 8.94
N CYS A 132 -7.28 16.53 8.23
CA CYS A 132 -7.49 16.93 6.85
C CYS A 132 -6.94 15.95 5.80
N TYR A 133 -6.24 14.86 6.20
CA TYR A 133 -5.63 13.96 5.22
C TYR A 133 -6.60 13.34 4.20
N PRO A 134 -7.90 13.10 4.50
CA PRO A 134 -8.84 12.61 3.49
C PRO A 134 -9.03 13.58 2.32
N ILE A 135 -8.92 14.87 2.59
CA ILE A 135 -9.02 15.92 1.56
C ILE A 135 -7.74 15.96 0.73
N SER A 136 -6.58 15.83 1.38
CA SER A 136 -5.30 15.76 0.65
C SER A 136 -5.19 14.49 -0.19
N GLN A 137 -5.73 13.36 0.27
CA GLN A 137 -5.78 12.13 -0.51
C GLN A 137 -6.65 12.30 -1.78
N ALA A 138 -7.75 13.03 -1.70
CA ALA A 138 -8.55 13.38 -2.86
C ALA A 138 -7.77 14.27 -3.85
N ALA A 139 -6.95 15.21 -3.35
CA ALA A 139 -6.06 16.00 -4.19
C ALA A 139 -4.98 15.14 -4.86
N ASP A 140 -4.38 14.20 -4.13
CA ASP A 140 -3.42 13.23 -4.70
C ASP A 140 -4.03 12.48 -5.89
N ILE A 141 -5.27 11.98 -5.75
CA ILE A 141 -5.97 11.19 -6.76
C ILE A 141 -6.34 12.04 -7.98
N THR A 142 -6.97 13.17 -7.75
CA THR A 142 -7.53 14.01 -8.81
C THR A 142 -6.48 14.77 -9.60
N ALA A 143 -5.33 15.11 -8.99
CA ALA A 143 -4.23 15.79 -9.66
C ALA A 143 -3.69 15.05 -10.89
N PHE A 144 -3.86 13.73 -10.92
CA PHE A 144 -3.44 12.88 -12.03
C PHE A 144 -4.58 12.49 -12.96
N HIS A 145 -5.82 12.94 -12.70
CA HIS A 145 -7.03 12.40 -13.33
C HIS A 145 -7.10 10.88 -13.24
N ALA A 146 -6.74 10.34 -12.08
CA ALA A 146 -6.73 8.90 -11.86
C ALA A 146 -8.14 8.32 -12.05
N THR A 147 -8.27 7.38 -13.00
CA THR A 147 -9.54 6.69 -13.28
C THR A 147 -9.75 5.49 -12.36
N SER A 148 -8.66 4.94 -11.81
CA SER A 148 -8.72 3.76 -10.95
C SER A 148 -7.69 3.85 -9.82
N VAL A 149 -8.12 3.49 -8.61
CA VAL A 149 -7.25 3.49 -7.41
C VAL A 149 -7.32 2.11 -6.77
N PRO A 150 -6.22 1.33 -6.81
CA PRO A 150 -6.14 0.04 -6.13
C PRO A 150 -6.04 0.25 -4.61
N VAL A 151 -7.08 -0.15 -3.89
CA VAL A 151 -7.15 -0.04 -2.42
C VAL A 151 -7.79 -1.28 -1.79
N GLY A 152 -7.59 -1.44 -0.48
CA GLY A 152 -8.35 -2.41 0.32
C GLY A 152 -9.77 -1.91 0.62
N GLU A 153 -10.66 -2.83 1.01
CA GLU A 153 -12.06 -2.51 1.37
C GLU A 153 -12.16 -1.47 2.49
N ASP A 154 -11.19 -1.43 3.40
CA ASP A 154 -11.12 -0.45 4.50
C ASP A 154 -10.87 0.99 4.04
N GLN A 155 -10.46 1.18 2.79
CA GLN A 155 -10.25 2.49 2.18
C GLN A 155 -11.45 2.98 1.34
N GLU A 156 -12.50 2.18 1.19
CA GLU A 156 -13.69 2.59 0.42
C GLU A 156 -14.34 3.88 0.94
N PRO A 157 -14.42 4.14 2.28
CA PRO A 157 -14.94 5.42 2.78
C PRO A 157 -14.10 6.64 2.36
N MET A 158 -12.81 6.44 2.09
CA MET A 158 -11.92 7.48 1.58
C MET A 158 -12.17 7.75 0.10
N MET A 159 -12.39 6.69 -0.68
CA MET A 159 -12.75 6.79 -2.10
C MET A 159 -14.11 7.45 -2.29
N GLU A 160 -15.08 7.11 -1.43
CA GLU A 160 -16.39 7.77 -1.41
C GLU A 160 -16.27 9.28 -1.16
N GLN A 161 -15.46 9.68 -0.17
CA GLN A 161 -15.23 11.09 0.10
C GLN A 161 -14.50 11.79 -1.06
N CYS A 162 -13.59 11.12 -1.74
CA CYS A 162 -12.93 11.64 -2.95
C CYS A 162 -13.97 11.90 -4.05
N ARG A 163 -14.85 10.94 -4.34
CA ARG A 163 -15.95 11.10 -5.33
C ARG A 163 -16.89 12.25 -4.97
N GLU A 164 -17.26 12.39 -3.69
CA GLU A 164 -18.07 13.54 -3.23
C GLU A 164 -17.37 14.88 -3.50
N ILE A 165 -16.06 14.97 -3.30
CA ILE A 165 -15.28 16.18 -3.62
C ILE A 165 -15.31 16.46 -5.12
N VAL A 166 -15.09 15.43 -5.95
CA VAL A 166 -15.16 15.55 -7.41
C VAL A 166 -16.53 16.05 -7.85
N HIS A 167 -17.61 15.42 -7.40
CA HIS A 167 -18.97 15.83 -7.72
C HIS A 167 -19.24 17.27 -7.31
N LYS A 168 -18.88 17.63 -6.07
CA LYS A 168 -19.12 18.99 -5.56
C LYS A 168 -18.31 20.04 -6.30
N PHE A 169 -17.06 19.73 -6.64
CA PHE A 169 -16.22 20.62 -7.43
C PHE A 169 -16.81 20.84 -8.84
N ASN A 170 -17.15 19.76 -9.53
CA ASN A 170 -17.68 19.81 -10.89
C ASN A 170 -19.07 20.48 -10.94
N GLU A 171 -19.90 20.30 -9.91
CA GLU A 171 -21.19 21.00 -9.77
C GLU A 171 -21.02 22.53 -9.71
N ILE A 172 -20.01 23.01 -8.95
CA ILE A 172 -19.81 24.44 -8.71
C ILE A 172 -19.05 25.11 -9.86
N TYR A 173 -17.99 24.45 -10.37
CA TYR A 173 -17.03 25.09 -11.25
C TYR A 173 -17.03 24.53 -12.69
N GLY A 174 -17.80 23.49 -12.98
CA GLY A 174 -17.83 22.80 -14.27
C GLY A 174 -17.01 21.52 -14.29
N GLU A 175 -17.22 20.70 -15.31
CA GLU A 175 -16.61 19.38 -15.49
C GLU A 175 -15.09 19.47 -15.72
N VAL A 176 -14.32 19.34 -14.66
CA VAL A 176 -12.84 19.37 -14.68
C VAL A 176 -12.25 18.12 -14.10
N LEU A 177 -12.72 17.69 -12.91
CA LEU A 177 -12.12 16.58 -12.19
C LEU A 177 -12.70 15.25 -12.66
N THR A 178 -11.85 14.23 -12.75
CA THR A 178 -12.25 12.87 -13.09
C THR A 178 -12.67 12.10 -11.84
N GLU A 179 -13.83 11.46 -11.89
CA GLU A 179 -14.30 10.58 -10.81
C GLU A 179 -13.52 9.26 -10.81
N PRO A 180 -12.84 8.88 -9.70
CA PRO A 180 -12.09 7.65 -9.62
C PRO A 180 -12.96 6.46 -9.26
N VAL A 181 -12.66 5.30 -9.85
CA VAL A 181 -13.25 4.01 -9.49
C VAL A 181 -12.31 3.26 -8.54
N THR A 182 -12.86 2.65 -7.51
CA THR A 182 -12.13 1.74 -6.64
C THR A 182 -11.79 0.46 -7.38
N TYR A 183 -10.51 0.08 -7.41
CA TYR A 183 -10.07 -1.22 -7.89
C TYR A 183 -9.81 -2.12 -6.69
N LEU A 184 -10.72 -3.05 -6.44
CA LEU A 184 -10.57 -4.04 -5.37
C LEU A 184 -9.84 -5.27 -5.91
N SER A 185 -8.85 -5.75 -5.17
CA SER A 185 -8.17 -7.01 -5.50
C SER A 185 -9.17 -8.17 -5.45
N THR A 186 -9.18 -8.99 -6.49
CA THR A 186 -10.07 -10.16 -6.58
C THR A 186 -9.69 -11.30 -5.64
N ASN A 187 -8.50 -11.28 -5.05
CA ASN A 187 -7.97 -12.36 -4.23
C ASN A 187 -8.16 -12.12 -2.72
N LYS A 188 -9.38 -12.36 -2.23
CA LYS A 188 -9.77 -12.16 -0.83
C LYS A 188 -8.94 -12.97 0.18
N ALA A 189 -8.47 -14.15 -0.18
CA ALA A 189 -7.67 -15.02 0.70
C ALA A 189 -6.29 -14.44 1.05
N ARG A 190 -5.76 -13.54 0.20
CA ARG A 190 -4.44 -12.92 0.38
C ARG A 190 -4.48 -11.58 1.13
N LEU A 191 -5.66 -11.02 1.42
CA LEU A 191 -5.81 -9.62 1.81
C LEU A 191 -5.40 -9.27 3.25
N ARG A 192 -5.30 -10.25 4.17
CA ARG A 192 -4.94 -9.96 5.58
C ARG A 192 -4.12 -11.06 6.21
N LEU A 193 -2.81 -10.98 6.04
CA LEU A 193 -1.93 -11.85 6.83
C LEU A 193 -1.88 -11.36 8.28
N PRO A 194 -2.06 -12.28 9.27
CA PRO A 194 -1.82 -11.98 10.65
C PRO A 194 -0.33 -11.72 10.90
N GLY A 195 0.01 -11.03 11.98
CA GLY A 195 1.38 -10.94 12.46
C GLY A 195 1.92 -12.32 12.88
N LEU A 196 3.24 -12.42 13.01
CA LEU A 196 3.90 -13.68 13.42
C LEU A 196 3.40 -14.21 14.77
N ASP A 197 2.88 -13.33 15.62
CA ASP A 197 2.33 -13.61 16.94
C ASP A 197 0.87 -14.15 16.91
N GLY A 198 0.25 -14.19 15.75
CA GLY A 198 -1.14 -14.66 15.58
C GLY A 198 -2.23 -13.81 16.23
N LYS A 199 -1.87 -12.69 16.88
CA LYS A 199 -2.82 -11.91 17.70
C LYS A 199 -3.38 -10.70 16.99
N ALA A 200 -2.58 -10.06 16.14
CA ALA A 200 -2.92 -8.82 15.48
C ALA A 200 -2.54 -8.87 14.00
N LYS A 201 -3.05 -7.89 13.23
CA LYS A 201 -2.59 -7.64 11.87
C LYS A 201 -1.07 -7.39 11.90
N MET A 202 -0.39 -7.85 10.85
CA MET A 202 1.03 -7.55 10.65
C MET A 202 1.28 -6.04 10.72
N SER A 203 2.21 -5.63 11.59
CA SER A 203 2.50 -4.23 11.85
C SER A 203 3.99 -4.00 12.11
N LYS A 204 4.51 -2.93 11.49
CA LYS A 204 5.90 -2.48 11.69
C LYS A 204 6.18 -2.10 13.15
N SER A 205 5.22 -1.45 13.81
CA SER A 205 5.36 -0.99 15.20
C SER A 205 5.39 -2.12 16.22
N LEU A 206 4.76 -3.27 15.90
CA LEU A 206 4.74 -4.44 16.75
C LEU A 206 5.93 -5.38 16.49
N GLY A 207 6.72 -5.14 15.43
CA GLY A 207 7.84 -6.01 15.08
C GLY A 207 7.45 -7.43 14.67
N ASN A 208 6.16 -7.69 14.41
CA ASN A 208 5.58 -9.00 14.13
C ASN A 208 5.48 -9.30 12.62
N CYS A 209 6.41 -8.79 11.81
CA CYS A 209 6.35 -8.89 10.35
C CYS A 209 7.63 -9.46 9.73
N ILE A 210 7.48 -10.09 8.56
CA ILE A 210 8.58 -10.44 7.65
C ILE A 210 8.70 -9.30 6.64
N TYR A 211 9.86 -8.62 6.60
CA TYR A 211 10.15 -7.57 5.63
C TYR A 211 10.55 -8.15 4.28
N LEU A 212 10.28 -7.44 3.21
CA LEU A 212 10.75 -7.82 1.86
C LEU A 212 12.28 -7.78 1.75
N SER A 213 12.91 -7.02 2.63
CA SER A 213 14.37 -6.89 2.75
C SER A 213 15.03 -7.86 3.73
N ASP A 214 14.27 -8.74 4.39
CA ASP A 214 14.85 -9.73 5.32
C ASP A 214 15.66 -10.76 4.52
N ASP A 215 16.82 -11.16 5.07
CA ASP A 215 17.64 -12.23 4.50
C ASP A 215 17.05 -13.63 4.82
N GLU A 216 17.66 -14.64 4.23
CA GLU A 216 17.17 -16.03 4.34
C GLU A 216 17.14 -16.53 5.78
N GLU A 217 18.18 -16.22 6.56
CA GLU A 217 18.26 -16.68 7.95
C GLU A 217 17.27 -15.93 8.84
N THR A 218 17.09 -14.62 8.64
CA THR A 218 16.08 -13.82 9.34
C THR A 218 14.67 -14.33 9.05
N ILE A 219 14.36 -14.63 7.78
CA ILE A 219 13.04 -15.20 7.41
C ILE A 219 12.84 -16.54 8.11
N LYS A 220 13.82 -17.41 8.08
CA LYS A 220 13.77 -18.73 8.73
C LYS A 220 13.52 -18.60 10.24
N GLN A 221 14.27 -17.73 10.93
CA GLN A 221 14.09 -17.48 12.37
C GLN A 221 12.69 -16.98 12.68
N LYS A 222 12.17 -16.02 11.90
CA LYS A 222 10.82 -15.49 12.01
C LYS A 222 9.76 -16.56 11.79
N VAL A 223 9.89 -17.38 10.76
CA VAL A 223 8.96 -18.50 10.49
C VAL A 223 8.98 -19.53 11.62
N MET A 224 10.17 -19.88 12.11
CA MET A 224 10.28 -20.83 13.24
C MET A 224 9.69 -20.29 14.54
N SER A 225 9.63 -18.96 14.72
CA SER A 225 9.00 -18.30 15.86
C SER A 225 7.50 -18.05 15.73
N MET A 226 6.90 -18.32 14.56
CA MET A 226 5.47 -18.07 14.32
C MET A 226 4.59 -18.79 15.31
N TYR A 227 3.51 -18.09 15.70
CA TYR A 227 2.45 -18.68 16.50
C TYR A 227 1.76 -19.83 15.75
N THR A 228 1.52 -20.92 16.49
CA THR A 228 0.77 -22.09 16.05
C THR A 228 -0.38 -22.36 17.02
N ASP A 229 -0.82 -23.59 17.13
CA ASP A 229 -1.85 -23.97 18.09
C ASP A 229 -1.24 -24.19 19.50
N PRO A 230 -1.65 -23.43 20.53
CA PRO A 230 -1.12 -23.57 21.88
C PRO A 230 -1.57 -24.85 22.58
N THR A 231 -2.57 -25.56 22.05
CA THR A 231 -3.04 -26.84 22.57
C THR A 231 -2.33 -28.05 21.98
N HIS A 232 -1.61 -27.86 20.85
CA HIS A 232 -0.83 -28.89 20.17
C HIS A 232 0.53 -29.07 20.85
N LEU A 233 0.58 -29.72 22.05
CA LEU A 233 1.79 -29.82 22.85
C LEU A 233 2.69 -31.00 22.41
N LYS A 234 2.10 -32.08 21.92
CA LYS A 234 2.80 -33.27 21.42
C LYS A 234 2.44 -33.49 19.96
N VAL A 235 3.37 -34.08 19.21
CA VAL A 235 3.12 -34.46 17.83
C VAL A 235 1.90 -35.33 17.62
N SER A 236 1.58 -36.18 18.63
CA SER A 236 0.41 -37.06 18.61
C SER A 236 -0.93 -36.33 18.83
N ASP A 237 -0.90 -35.13 19.36
CA ASP A 237 -2.12 -34.41 19.70
C ASP A 237 -2.80 -33.90 18.42
N PRO A 238 -4.16 -33.92 18.38
CA PRO A 238 -4.88 -33.20 17.32
C PRO A 238 -4.56 -31.70 17.37
N GLY A 239 -4.33 -31.11 16.20
CA GLY A 239 -4.08 -29.66 16.09
C GLY A 239 -5.27 -28.90 15.52
N HIS A 240 -5.30 -27.58 15.70
CA HIS A 240 -6.30 -26.68 15.14
C HIS A 240 -5.70 -25.80 14.06
N ILE A 241 -6.42 -25.68 12.96
CA ILE A 241 -6.03 -24.85 11.80
C ILE A 241 -6.53 -23.43 11.96
N GLU A 242 -7.74 -23.27 12.50
CA GLU A 242 -8.31 -21.95 12.73
C GLU A 242 -7.45 -21.13 13.71
N GLY A 243 -7.08 -19.91 13.30
CA GLY A 243 -6.16 -19.06 14.08
C GLY A 243 -4.68 -19.47 14.04
N ASN A 244 -4.35 -20.57 13.36
CA ASN A 244 -2.96 -20.98 13.17
C ASN A 244 -2.29 -20.17 12.07
N THR A 245 -1.37 -19.32 12.48
CA THR A 245 -0.68 -18.37 11.59
C THR A 245 0.06 -19.07 10.45
N VAL A 246 0.68 -20.22 10.71
CA VAL A 246 1.45 -20.97 9.70
C VAL A 246 0.54 -21.45 8.56
N PHE A 247 -0.64 -21.99 8.88
CA PHE A 247 -1.58 -22.42 7.83
C PHE A 247 -2.18 -21.25 7.07
N THR A 248 -2.45 -20.11 7.72
CA THR A 248 -2.88 -18.88 7.03
C THR A 248 -1.85 -18.43 5.98
N TYR A 249 -0.56 -18.53 6.30
CA TYR A 249 0.51 -18.20 5.33
C TYR A 249 0.63 -19.27 4.23
N LEU A 250 0.49 -20.54 4.56
CA LEU A 250 0.46 -21.60 3.54
C LEU A 250 -0.70 -21.41 2.56
N ASP A 251 -1.90 -21.05 3.02
CA ASP A 251 -3.04 -20.71 2.19
C ASP A 251 -2.75 -19.56 1.21
N ALA A 252 -1.91 -18.60 1.63
CA ALA A 252 -1.56 -17.45 0.82
C ALA A 252 -0.46 -17.71 -0.22
N PHE A 253 0.50 -18.60 0.08
CA PHE A 253 1.75 -18.72 -0.68
C PHE A 253 2.01 -20.07 -1.33
N VAL A 254 1.34 -21.14 -0.92
CA VAL A 254 1.53 -22.45 -1.54
C VAL A 254 1.10 -22.39 -3.01
N LYS A 255 1.94 -22.95 -3.89
CA LYS A 255 1.70 -23.15 -5.32
C LYS A 255 1.48 -24.64 -5.61
N GLU A 256 0.96 -24.95 -6.77
CA GLU A 256 0.67 -26.33 -7.19
C GLU A 256 1.89 -27.26 -7.09
N ASP A 257 3.09 -26.76 -7.41
CA ASP A 257 4.34 -27.52 -7.39
C ASP A 257 5.08 -27.51 -6.04
N SER A 258 4.59 -26.76 -5.05
CA SER A 258 5.26 -26.61 -3.75
C SER A 258 5.36 -27.94 -2.99
N PHE A 259 4.33 -28.78 -3.08
CA PHE A 259 4.34 -30.07 -2.41
C PHE A 259 5.33 -31.03 -3.05
N GLU A 260 5.32 -31.17 -4.38
CA GLU A 260 6.28 -31.99 -5.10
C GLU A 260 7.73 -31.63 -4.76
N LYS A 261 8.01 -30.32 -4.66
CA LYS A 261 9.37 -29.83 -4.39
C LYS A 261 9.82 -29.99 -2.94
N TYR A 262 8.94 -29.73 -1.98
CA TYR A 262 9.37 -29.53 -0.59
C TYR A 262 8.72 -30.45 0.43
N LEU A 263 7.60 -31.11 0.07
CA LEU A 263 6.87 -31.98 0.99
C LEU A 263 6.12 -33.10 0.23
N PRO A 264 6.84 -33.96 -0.56
CA PRO A 264 6.26 -34.88 -1.54
C PRO A 264 5.40 -35.99 -0.95
N GLU A 265 5.40 -36.20 0.38
CA GLU A 265 4.52 -37.12 1.07
C GLU A 265 3.06 -36.66 1.17
N TYR A 266 2.75 -35.42 0.77
CA TYR A 266 1.38 -34.89 0.68
C TYR A 266 1.09 -34.40 -0.72
N LYS A 267 -0.14 -34.59 -1.17
CA LYS A 267 -0.57 -34.17 -2.51
C LYS A 267 -0.91 -32.67 -2.59
N ASN A 268 -1.44 -32.12 -1.49
CA ASN A 268 -1.91 -30.74 -1.42
C ASN A 268 -2.04 -30.27 0.03
N LEU A 269 -2.43 -29.00 0.18
CA LEU A 269 -2.57 -28.36 1.49
C LEU A 269 -3.72 -28.93 2.33
N ASP A 270 -4.81 -29.39 1.70
CA ASP A 270 -5.94 -29.99 2.42
C ASP A 270 -5.55 -31.32 3.09
N GLU A 271 -4.74 -32.13 2.43
CA GLU A 271 -4.20 -33.36 2.99
C GLU A 271 -3.27 -33.08 4.19
N LEU A 272 -2.43 -32.05 4.06
CA LEU A 272 -1.56 -31.60 5.15
C LEU A 272 -2.37 -31.11 6.35
N LYS A 273 -3.40 -30.29 6.11
CA LYS A 273 -4.34 -29.80 7.12
C LYS A 273 -5.05 -30.94 7.84
N ALA A 274 -5.63 -31.87 7.07
CA ALA A 274 -6.32 -33.03 7.63
C ALA A 274 -5.40 -33.92 8.48
N HIS A 275 -4.12 -34.04 8.12
CA HIS A 275 -3.14 -34.76 8.94
C HIS A 275 -2.85 -34.01 10.26
N TYR A 276 -2.71 -32.69 10.22
CA TYR A 276 -2.46 -31.87 11.41
C TYR A 276 -3.63 -31.96 12.40
N GLU A 277 -4.87 -31.88 11.90
CA GLU A 277 -6.09 -32.00 12.72
C GLU A 277 -6.27 -33.39 13.32
N ARG A 278 -5.83 -34.45 12.66
CA ARG A 278 -5.91 -35.81 13.15
C ARG A 278 -4.86 -36.13 14.22
N GLY A 279 -3.79 -35.33 14.29
CA GLY A 279 -2.60 -35.62 15.09
C GLY A 279 -1.57 -36.48 14.33
N GLY A 280 -0.33 -36.43 14.76
CA GLY A 280 0.80 -37.11 14.15
C GLY A 280 1.72 -36.22 13.31
N LEU A 281 1.42 -34.92 13.18
CA LEU A 281 2.18 -33.95 12.44
C LEU A 281 2.62 -32.77 13.33
N GLY A 282 3.92 -32.63 13.60
CA GLY A 282 4.45 -31.59 14.46
C GLY A 282 4.62 -30.24 13.80
N ASP A 283 4.49 -29.15 14.56
CA ASP A 283 4.61 -27.75 14.12
C ASP A 283 5.91 -27.43 13.41
N VAL A 284 7.02 -28.01 13.84
CA VAL A 284 8.34 -27.79 13.23
C VAL A 284 8.35 -28.21 11.76
N LYS A 285 7.62 -29.27 11.40
CA LYS A 285 7.57 -29.77 10.01
C LYS A 285 6.80 -28.80 9.12
N ILE A 286 5.63 -28.33 9.57
CA ILE A 286 4.84 -27.35 8.80
C ILE A 286 5.56 -26.01 8.68
N LYS A 287 6.26 -25.56 9.74
CA LYS A 287 7.09 -24.35 9.69
C LYS A 287 8.26 -24.47 8.71
N LYS A 288 8.93 -25.62 8.66
CA LYS A 288 9.99 -25.88 7.67
C LYS A 288 9.45 -25.83 6.24
N PHE A 289 8.28 -26.42 6.00
CA PHE A 289 7.63 -26.36 4.72
C PHE A 289 7.28 -24.92 4.32
N LEU A 290 6.64 -24.18 5.24
CA LEU A 290 6.36 -22.76 5.01
C LEU A 290 7.64 -21.95 4.72
N ASN A 291 8.72 -22.22 5.45
CA ASN A 291 10.00 -21.55 5.17
C ASN A 291 10.49 -21.81 3.73
N CYS A 292 10.43 -23.05 3.24
CA CYS A 292 10.81 -23.33 1.86
C CYS A 292 9.94 -22.57 0.85
N VAL A 293 8.63 -22.56 1.06
CA VAL A 293 7.68 -21.82 0.21
C VAL A 293 7.97 -20.32 0.20
N LEU A 294 8.20 -19.72 1.37
CA LEU A 294 8.50 -18.29 1.47
C LEU A 294 9.88 -17.93 0.91
N GLN A 295 10.89 -18.79 1.09
CA GLN A 295 12.20 -18.59 0.52
C GLN A 295 12.15 -18.56 -1.02
N GLU A 296 11.38 -19.46 -1.63
CA GLU A 296 11.18 -19.47 -3.09
C GLU A 296 10.46 -18.22 -3.58
N GLU A 297 9.38 -17.81 -2.90
CA GLU A 297 8.60 -16.62 -3.27
C GLU A 297 9.42 -15.32 -3.14
N LEU A 298 10.18 -15.18 -2.06
CA LEU A 298 10.90 -13.95 -1.74
C LEU A 298 12.29 -13.86 -2.38
N ARG A 299 12.89 -14.97 -2.81
CA ARG A 299 14.23 -14.98 -3.44
C ARG A 299 14.35 -13.98 -4.60
N PRO A 300 13.48 -13.97 -5.62
CA PRO A 300 13.63 -13.03 -6.72
C PRO A 300 13.44 -11.57 -6.29
N ILE A 301 12.70 -11.31 -5.22
CA ILE A 301 12.54 -9.96 -4.64
C ILE A 301 13.84 -9.55 -3.95
N ARG A 302 14.44 -10.44 -3.14
CA ARG A 302 15.73 -10.16 -2.46
C ARG A 302 16.84 -9.91 -3.46
N GLU A 303 16.95 -10.74 -4.51
CA GLU A 303 17.99 -10.60 -5.55
C GLU A 303 17.87 -9.26 -6.27
N ARG A 304 16.66 -8.86 -6.68
CA ARG A 304 16.44 -7.54 -7.29
C ARG A 304 16.74 -6.41 -6.31
N ARG A 305 16.35 -6.57 -5.03
CA ARG A 305 16.65 -5.56 -4.02
C ARG A 305 18.16 -5.37 -3.84
N GLN A 306 18.92 -6.45 -3.69
CA GLN A 306 20.38 -6.39 -3.58
C GLN A 306 21.03 -5.73 -4.80
N MET A 307 20.53 -6.01 -6.00
CA MET A 307 20.97 -5.34 -7.22
C MET A 307 20.74 -3.82 -7.15
N TRP A 308 19.56 -3.38 -6.72
CA TRP A 308 19.22 -1.96 -6.63
C TRP A 308 19.96 -1.25 -5.49
N GLU A 309 20.22 -1.92 -4.38
CA GLU A 309 21.03 -1.38 -3.27
C GLU A 309 22.47 -1.02 -3.70
N GLN A 310 23.00 -1.71 -4.70
CA GLN A 310 24.30 -1.37 -5.30
C GLN A 310 24.21 -0.20 -6.31
N ARG A 311 23.00 0.25 -6.65
CA ARG A 311 22.72 1.26 -7.69
C ARG A 311 21.92 2.46 -7.13
N LEU A 312 22.19 2.86 -5.89
CA LEU A 312 21.46 3.95 -5.23
C LEU A 312 21.42 5.27 -6.00
N PRO A 313 22.50 5.72 -6.71
CA PRO A 313 22.42 6.91 -7.56
C PRO A 313 21.38 6.79 -8.68
N GLU A 314 21.17 5.59 -9.22
CA GLU A 314 20.16 5.35 -10.25
C GLU A 314 18.75 5.39 -9.64
N VAL A 315 18.54 4.77 -8.47
CA VAL A 315 17.27 4.85 -7.74
C VAL A 315 16.91 6.31 -7.43
N TYR A 316 17.88 7.11 -6.99
CA TYR A 316 17.70 8.54 -6.79
C TYR A 316 17.30 9.25 -8.11
N GLY A 317 17.95 8.92 -9.22
CA GLY A 317 17.62 9.43 -10.55
C GLY A 317 16.19 9.10 -10.99
N ILE A 318 15.74 7.88 -10.73
CA ILE A 318 14.35 7.43 -10.98
C ILE A 318 13.35 8.28 -10.18
N LEU A 319 13.58 8.46 -8.89
CA LEU A 319 12.70 9.29 -8.03
C LEU A 319 12.67 10.75 -8.49
N LYS A 320 13.83 11.34 -8.81
CA LYS A 320 13.94 12.73 -9.29
C LYS A 320 13.18 12.93 -10.58
N LYS A 321 13.40 12.05 -11.57
CA LYS A 321 12.72 12.10 -12.87
C LYS A 321 11.22 11.86 -12.72
N GLY A 322 10.83 10.86 -11.95
CA GLY A 322 9.43 10.54 -11.70
C GLY A 322 8.69 11.67 -10.99
N SER A 323 9.32 12.33 -10.02
CA SER A 323 8.75 13.50 -9.35
C SER A 323 8.57 14.69 -10.31
N GLN A 324 9.50 14.90 -11.25
CA GLN A 324 9.32 15.94 -12.28
C GLN A 324 8.13 15.63 -13.21
N VAL A 325 8.03 14.40 -13.71
CA VAL A 325 6.90 13.97 -14.56
C VAL A 325 5.57 14.12 -13.82
N ALA A 326 5.54 13.72 -12.56
CA ALA A 326 4.35 13.85 -11.71
C ALA A 326 3.99 15.32 -11.45
N ALA A 327 4.99 16.17 -11.20
CA ALA A 327 4.77 17.61 -11.00
C ALA A 327 4.20 18.28 -12.26
N ASP A 328 4.72 17.98 -13.43
CA ASP A 328 4.22 18.52 -14.69
C ASP A 328 2.75 18.12 -14.92
N LYS A 329 2.41 16.85 -14.65
CA LYS A 329 1.03 16.35 -14.75
C LYS A 329 0.10 17.05 -13.76
N ALA A 330 0.47 17.12 -12.49
CA ALA A 330 -0.33 17.75 -11.44
C ALA A 330 -0.49 19.26 -11.65
N ASN A 331 0.54 19.94 -12.14
CA ASN A 331 0.46 21.37 -12.48
C ASN A 331 -0.52 21.65 -13.64
N ASN A 332 -0.61 20.75 -14.63
CA ASN A 332 -1.60 20.89 -15.70
C ASN A 332 -3.03 20.83 -15.12
N THR A 333 -3.32 19.83 -14.27
CA THR A 333 -4.62 19.74 -13.59
C THR A 333 -4.89 20.95 -12.69
N LEU A 334 -3.87 21.41 -11.94
CA LEU A 334 -4.00 22.61 -11.12
C LEU A 334 -4.36 23.85 -11.98
N ASN A 335 -3.78 23.99 -13.15
CA ASN A 335 -4.11 25.10 -14.07
C ASN A 335 -5.56 24.99 -14.58
N GLU A 336 -6.03 23.79 -14.90
CA GLU A 336 -7.44 23.55 -15.28
C GLU A 336 -8.40 23.92 -14.13
N VAL A 337 -8.07 23.53 -12.90
CA VAL A 337 -8.81 23.87 -11.68
C VAL A 337 -8.84 25.39 -11.47
N LYS A 338 -7.71 26.06 -11.57
CA LYS A 338 -7.60 27.54 -11.42
C LYS A 338 -8.42 28.27 -12.47
N ALA A 339 -8.39 27.81 -13.71
CA ALA A 339 -9.18 28.39 -14.80
C ALA A 339 -10.68 28.23 -14.54
N ALA A 340 -11.14 27.04 -14.12
CA ALA A 340 -12.55 26.78 -13.76
C ALA A 340 -13.01 27.64 -12.58
N MET A 341 -12.16 27.83 -11.57
CA MET A 341 -12.42 28.69 -10.41
C MET A 341 -12.29 30.19 -10.72
N ARG A 342 -11.84 30.55 -11.93
CA ARG A 342 -11.57 31.93 -12.38
C ARG A 342 -10.53 32.68 -11.51
N ILE A 343 -9.51 31.95 -11.05
CA ILE A 343 -8.40 32.52 -10.26
C ILE A 343 -7.07 32.48 -11.03
N ASP A 344 -7.14 32.28 -12.34
CA ASP A 344 -6.04 32.32 -13.31
C ASP A 344 -5.81 33.75 -13.88
N TYR A 345 -5.82 34.73 -13.00
CA TYR A 345 -5.92 36.18 -13.26
C TYR A 345 -5.00 36.69 -14.34
N PHE A 346 -3.77 36.23 -14.41
CA PHE A 346 -2.75 36.70 -15.33
C PHE A 346 -2.65 35.88 -16.63
N THR A 347 -3.39 34.77 -16.70
CA THR A 347 -3.43 33.93 -17.90
C THR A 347 -4.28 34.65 -18.96
N ASN A 348 -3.67 34.92 -20.15
CA ASN A 348 -4.35 35.61 -21.27
C ASN A 348 -5.08 36.91 -20.85
N GLU A 349 -4.51 37.63 -19.90
CA GLU A 349 -5.07 38.89 -19.38
C GLU A 349 -6.51 38.74 -18.83
N ASN A 350 -6.83 37.59 -18.25
CA ASN A 350 -8.20 37.26 -17.78
C ASN A 350 -8.76 38.27 -16.77
N LEU A 351 -7.90 38.88 -15.93
CA LEU A 351 -8.32 39.93 -15.01
C LEU A 351 -8.89 41.18 -15.68
N LEU A 352 -8.48 41.45 -16.91
CA LEU A 352 -8.91 42.61 -17.71
C LEU A 352 -10.21 42.33 -18.51
N LYS A 353 -10.61 41.06 -18.60
CA LYS A 353 -11.83 40.66 -19.30
C LYS A 353 -13.02 40.82 -18.36
N LYS A 354 -14.09 41.51 -18.82
CA LYS A 354 -15.34 41.69 -18.07
C LYS A 354 -16.24 40.46 -18.20
#